data_359237fbed51f793619ebfde9346d01b
#
_entry.id   359237fbed51f793619ebfde9346d01b
#
_cell.length_a   1.000
_cell.length_b   1.000
_cell.length_c   1.000
_cell.angle_alpha   90.00
_cell.angle_beta   90.00
_cell.angle_gamma   90.00
#
_symmetry.space_group_name_H-M   'P 1'
#
loop_
_entity.id
_entity.type
_entity.pdbx_description
1 polymer ?
#
loop_
_entity_poly.entity_id
_entity_poly.type
_entity_poly.pdbx_seq_one_letter_code
_entity_poly.pdbx_strand_id
1 'polypeptide(L)'
;MLGCKEEDRIQFRIIKYSLTTLIRKWCDKMPIVFVSENAKKEADKIKVNLFQMQWKDQNKFDSGRKVFHLEHKYTVNDMINDMQKDPQSIGTIFKNYQIGWILKCEDSKLQKTNRINHDATYLEADINLIFRQ
;
A
#
# COMPACT_ATOMS: atom_id res chain seq x y z
N MET A 1 15.78 -8.94 35.05
CA MET A 1 15.26 -8.44 33.76
C MET A 1 15.73 -9.36 32.64
N LEU A 2 14.82 -10.06 32.02
CA LEU A 2 15.15 -10.97 30.93
C LEU A 2 15.33 -10.15 29.66
N GLY A 3 16.57 -9.94 29.21
CA GLY A 3 16.85 -9.41 27.89
C GLY A 3 16.31 -10.36 26.83
N CYS A 4 15.69 -9.83 25.76
CA CYS A 4 15.32 -10.60 24.60
C CYS A 4 16.58 -11.29 24.06
N LYS A 5 16.58 -12.62 23.99
CA LYS A 5 17.73 -13.35 23.45
C LYS A 5 17.94 -12.97 22.01
N GLU A 6 19.18 -13.02 21.51
CA GLU A 6 19.49 -12.70 20.12
C GLU A 6 18.72 -13.61 19.14
N GLU A 7 18.50 -14.87 19.52
CA GLU A 7 17.67 -15.82 18.78
C GLU A 7 16.23 -15.35 18.61
N ASP A 8 15.62 -14.77 19.66
CA ASP A 8 14.26 -14.24 19.62
C ASP A 8 14.17 -13.05 18.67
N ARG A 9 15.20 -12.19 18.62
CA ARG A 9 15.27 -11.06 17.69
C ARG A 9 15.39 -11.53 16.25
N ILE A 10 16.19 -12.54 15.98
CA ILE A 10 16.35 -13.12 14.64
C ILE A 10 15.04 -13.74 14.18
N GLN A 11 14.40 -14.56 15.02
CA GLN A 11 13.11 -15.16 14.71
C GLN A 11 12.04 -14.11 14.44
N PHE A 12 11.98 -13.07 15.26
CA PHE A 12 11.04 -11.95 15.07
C PHE A 12 11.24 -11.25 13.72
N ARG A 13 12.48 -10.98 13.32
CA ARG A 13 12.82 -10.38 12.02
C ARG A 13 12.40 -11.27 10.86
N ILE A 14 12.62 -12.58 10.96
CA ILE A 14 12.23 -13.55 9.92
C ILE A 14 10.72 -13.58 9.77
N ILE A 15 9.97 -13.65 10.87
CA ILE A 15 8.51 -13.65 10.86
C ILE A 15 7.98 -12.36 10.26
N LYS A 16 8.50 -11.22 10.69
CA LYS A 16 8.08 -9.92 10.16
C LYS A 16 8.34 -9.81 8.66
N TYR A 17 9.49 -10.24 8.20
CA TYR A 17 9.84 -10.26 6.77
C TYR A 17 8.89 -11.16 5.98
N SER A 18 8.63 -12.36 6.47
CA SER A 18 7.73 -13.32 5.83
C SER A 18 6.30 -12.78 5.73
N LEU A 19 5.78 -12.20 6.81
CA LEU A 19 4.46 -11.55 6.83
C LEU A 19 4.38 -10.39 5.83
N THR A 20 5.38 -9.52 5.81
CA THR A 20 5.45 -8.40 4.87
C THR A 20 5.38 -8.90 3.42
N THR A 21 6.15 -9.94 3.10
CA THR A 21 6.17 -10.53 1.76
C THR A 21 4.83 -11.15 1.39
N LEU A 22 4.21 -11.89 2.29
CA LEU A 22 2.89 -12.51 2.05
C LEU A 22 1.80 -11.46 1.86
N ILE A 23 1.77 -10.43 2.70
CA ILE A 23 0.81 -9.34 2.59
C ILE A 23 0.97 -8.61 1.26
N ARG A 24 2.19 -8.27 0.86
CA ARG A 24 2.45 -7.62 -0.44
C ARG A 24 1.97 -8.48 -1.61
N LYS A 25 2.29 -9.77 -1.62
CA LYS A 25 1.85 -10.69 -2.68
C LYS A 25 0.32 -10.83 -2.73
N TRP A 26 -0.33 -10.83 -1.58
CA TRP A 26 -1.79 -10.84 -1.51
C TRP A 26 -2.37 -9.54 -2.07
N CYS A 27 -1.80 -8.42 -1.69
CA CYS A 27 -2.20 -7.10 -2.14
C CYS A 27 -2.09 -6.93 -3.65
N ASP A 28 -1.02 -7.47 -4.26
CA ASP A 28 -0.80 -7.39 -5.70
C ASP A 28 -1.92 -8.04 -6.53
N LYS A 29 -2.72 -8.90 -5.90
CA LYS A 29 -3.87 -9.59 -6.52
C LYS A 29 -5.21 -8.94 -6.22
N MET A 30 -5.24 -7.96 -5.32
CA MET A 30 -6.48 -7.30 -4.95
C MET A 30 -6.94 -6.32 -6.03
N PRO A 31 -8.25 -6.10 -6.16
CA PRO A 31 -8.77 -5.11 -7.10
C PRO A 31 -8.32 -3.70 -6.71
N ILE A 32 -8.04 -2.89 -7.70
CA ILE A 32 -7.76 -1.47 -7.52
C ILE A 32 -9.04 -0.77 -7.07
N VAL A 33 -8.98 -0.07 -5.95
CA VAL A 33 -10.13 0.58 -5.30
C VAL A 33 -10.15 2.07 -5.59
N PHE A 34 -8.99 2.70 -5.74
CA PHE A 34 -8.88 4.12 -5.99
C PHE A 34 -7.74 4.45 -6.97
N VAL A 35 -7.81 5.63 -7.55
CA VAL A 35 -6.72 6.26 -8.30
C VAL A 35 -6.66 7.73 -7.92
N SER A 36 -5.47 8.34 -7.91
CA SER A 36 -5.41 9.79 -7.77
C SER A 36 -5.87 10.48 -9.06
N GLU A 37 -6.40 11.67 -8.94
CA GLU A 37 -6.79 12.47 -10.13
C GLU A 37 -5.61 12.67 -11.07
N ASN A 38 -4.42 12.94 -10.55
CA ASN A 38 -3.24 13.14 -11.38
C ASN A 38 -2.78 11.85 -12.05
N ALA A 39 -2.82 10.71 -11.35
CA ALA A 39 -2.54 9.41 -11.97
C ALA A 39 -3.54 9.11 -13.09
N LYS A 40 -4.83 9.41 -12.88
CA LYS A 40 -5.85 9.23 -13.92
C LYS A 40 -5.55 10.08 -15.15
N LYS A 41 -5.22 11.37 -14.97
CA LYS A 41 -4.85 12.26 -16.08
C LYS A 41 -3.66 11.74 -16.89
N GLU A 42 -2.61 11.25 -16.22
CA GLU A 42 -1.46 10.64 -16.90
C GLU A 42 -1.83 9.36 -17.65
N ALA A 43 -2.65 8.51 -17.03
CA ALA A 43 -3.12 7.27 -17.65
C ALA A 43 -4.02 7.54 -18.87
N ASP A 44 -4.87 8.56 -18.82
CA ASP A 44 -5.73 8.96 -19.94
C ASP A 44 -4.91 9.37 -21.17
N LYS A 45 -3.75 10.00 -20.98
CA LYS A 45 -2.83 10.36 -22.09
C LYS A 45 -2.32 9.12 -22.84
N ILE A 46 -2.14 8.02 -22.15
CA ILE A 46 -1.67 6.76 -22.74
C ILE A 46 -2.80 5.74 -22.95
N LYS A 47 -4.04 6.15 -22.76
CA LYS A 47 -5.26 5.35 -22.95
C LYS A 47 -5.31 4.08 -22.11
N VAL A 48 -4.87 4.18 -20.85
CA VAL A 48 -4.88 3.09 -19.88
C VAL A 48 -5.94 3.31 -18.82
N ASN A 49 -6.73 2.28 -18.55
CA ASN A 49 -7.66 2.27 -17.41
C ASN A 49 -7.00 1.65 -16.20
N LEU A 50 -6.51 2.48 -15.27
CA LEU A 50 -5.79 2.04 -14.07
C LEU A 50 -6.62 1.15 -13.15
N PHE A 51 -7.96 1.27 -13.13
CA PHE A 51 -8.81 0.38 -12.33
C PHE A 51 -8.78 -1.08 -12.79
N GLN A 52 -8.33 -1.34 -14.00
CA GLN A 52 -8.18 -2.68 -14.57
C GLN A 52 -6.74 -3.20 -14.50
N MET A 53 -5.80 -2.40 -14.03
CA MET A 53 -4.37 -2.72 -13.97
C MET A 53 -3.96 -3.19 -12.59
N GLN A 54 -3.33 -4.35 -12.52
CA GLN A 54 -2.68 -4.86 -11.32
C GLN A 54 -1.19 -4.54 -11.34
N TRP A 55 -0.52 -4.73 -10.21
CA TRP A 55 0.93 -4.48 -10.11
C TRP A 55 1.73 -5.21 -11.20
N LYS A 56 1.37 -6.46 -11.51
CA LYS A 56 2.03 -7.25 -12.57
C LYS A 56 1.94 -6.63 -13.98
N ASP A 57 0.94 -5.79 -14.21
CA ASP A 57 0.69 -5.17 -15.51
C ASP A 57 1.48 -3.87 -15.70
N GLN A 58 2.05 -3.31 -14.64
CA GLN A 58 2.64 -1.96 -14.68
C GLN A 58 3.71 -1.80 -15.75
N ASN A 59 4.62 -2.76 -15.91
CA ASN A 59 5.68 -2.65 -16.93
C ASN A 59 5.15 -2.59 -18.36
N LYS A 60 3.92 -3.00 -18.61
CA LYS A 60 3.30 -2.93 -19.94
C LYS A 60 2.90 -1.48 -20.31
N PHE A 61 2.57 -0.65 -19.35
CA PHE A 61 2.16 0.75 -19.58
C PHE A 61 3.10 1.78 -18.96
N ASP A 62 3.95 1.39 -18.04
CA ASP A 62 4.94 2.23 -17.36
C ASP A 62 6.27 1.49 -17.27
N SER A 63 7.02 1.51 -18.36
CA SER A 63 8.30 0.80 -18.47
C SER A 63 9.28 1.23 -17.40
N GLY A 64 9.80 0.26 -16.65
CA GLY A 64 10.69 0.52 -15.52
C GLY A 64 9.99 1.08 -14.28
N ARG A 65 8.65 1.12 -14.26
CA ARG A 65 7.86 1.60 -13.12
C ARG A 65 8.27 2.99 -12.64
N LYS A 66 8.38 3.93 -13.57
CA LYS A 66 8.96 5.26 -13.32
C LYS A 66 7.93 6.32 -12.93
N VAL A 67 6.71 6.19 -13.40
CA VAL A 67 5.67 7.22 -13.31
C VAL A 67 4.65 6.91 -12.23
N PHE A 68 4.10 5.69 -12.25
CA PHE A 68 3.04 5.26 -11.36
C PHE A 68 3.57 4.49 -10.15
N HIS A 69 2.84 4.57 -9.05
CA HIS A 69 3.10 3.84 -7.82
C HIS A 69 1.83 3.14 -7.34
N LEU A 70 1.93 1.84 -7.03
CA LEU A 70 0.85 1.11 -6.40
C LEU A 70 0.84 1.42 -4.91
N GLU A 71 -0.14 2.18 -4.49
CA GLU A 71 -0.26 2.69 -3.12
C GLU A 71 -1.12 1.80 -2.25
N HIS A 72 -0.68 1.62 -1.02
CA HIS A 72 -1.41 0.95 0.05
C HIS A 72 -1.96 2.02 1.00
N LYS A 73 -3.26 2.29 0.94
CA LYS A 73 -3.89 3.31 1.80
C LYS A 73 -3.71 2.98 3.27
N TYR A 74 -3.94 1.74 3.66
CA TYR A 74 -3.49 1.19 4.92
C TYR A 74 -2.10 0.56 4.69
N THR A 75 -1.05 1.18 5.19
CA THR A 75 0.30 0.73 4.86
C THR A 75 0.58 -0.67 5.39
N VAL A 76 1.39 -1.44 4.66
CA VAL A 76 1.76 -2.80 5.09
C VAL A 76 2.43 -2.79 6.46
N ASN A 77 3.26 -1.78 6.73
CA ASN A 77 3.91 -1.64 8.04
C ASN A 77 2.89 -1.38 9.16
N ASP A 78 1.90 -0.52 8.94
CA ASP A 78 0.85 -0.24 9.92
C ASP A 78 -0.03 -1.47 10.14
N MET A 79 -0.35 -2.24 9.08
CA MET A 79 -1.08 -3.51 9.19
C MET A 79 -0.34 -4.49 10.09
N ILE A 80 0.97 -4.67 9.90
CA ILE A 80 1.80 -5.58 10.72
C ILE A 80 1.84 -5.11 12.16
N ASN A 81 2.03 -3.81 12.40
CA ASN A 81 2.04 -3.25 13.75
C ASN A 81 0.70 -3.48 14.47
N ASP A 82 -0.41 -3.27 13.78
CA ASP A 82 -1.74 -3.49 14.35
C ASP A 82 -2.03 -4.97 14.62
N MET A 83 -1.58 -5.88 13.75
CA MET A 83 -1.64 -7.33 13.98
C MET A 83 -0.84 -7.76 15.20
N GLN A 84 0.31 -7.14 15.46
CA GLN A 84 1.13 -7.43 16.63
C GLN A 84 0.50 -6.94 17.94
N LYS A 85 -0.18 -5.79 17.89
CA LYS A 85 -0.90 -5.24 19.05
C LYS A 85 -2.13 -6.06 19.41
N ASP A 86 -2.86 -6.53 18.41
CA ASP A 86 -4.08 -7.33 18.57
C ASP A 86 -4.17 -8.38 17.45
N PRO A 87 -3.65 -9.61 17.67
CA PRO A 87 -3.72 -10.67 16.67
C PRO A 87 -5.15 -11.07 16.28
N GLN A 88 -6.15 -10.80 17.12
CA GLN A 88 -7.55 -11.11 16.82
C GLN A 88 -8.16 -10.13 15.81
N SER A 89 -7.54 -8.97 15.61
CA SER A 89 -8.00 -7.96 14.65
C SER A 89 -7.67 -8.27 13.18
N ILE A 90 -6.97 -9.36 12.88
CA ILE A 90 -6.50 -9.71 11.54
C ILE A 90 -7.63 -9.64 10.50
N GLY A 91 -8.79 -10.21 10.78
CA GLY A 91 -9.93 -10.18 9.85
C GLY A 91 -10.41 -8.76 9.54
N THR A 92 -10.48 -7.89 10.54
CA THR A 92 -10.85 -6.48 10.38
C THR A 92 -9.80 -5.70 9.59
N ILE A 93 -8.53 -5.94 9.87
CA ILE A 93 -7.40 -5.31 9.17
C ILE A 93 -7.47 -5.61 7.67
N PHE A 94 -7.67 -6.87 7.27
CA PHE A 94 -7.79 -7.25 5.87
C PHE A 94 -9.05 -6.70 5.19
N LYS A 95 -10.16 -6.56 5.92
CA LYS A 95 -11.38 -5.93 5.38
C LYS A 95 -11.18 -4.46 5.04
N ASN A 96 -10.37 -3.75 5.80
CA ASN A 96 -10.11 -2.32 5.63
C ASN A 96 -8.98 -2.04 4.63
N TYR A 97 -8.42 -3.07 4.04
CA TYR A 97 -7.33 -2.95 3.10
C TYR A 97 -7.80 -2.35 1.76
N GLN A 98 -7.09 -1.33 1.29
CA GLN A 98 -7.36 -0.69 0.00
C GLN A 98 -6.06 -0.39 -0.74
N ILE A 99 -6.03 -0.71 -2.02
CA ILE A 99 -4.93 -0.37 -2.91
C ILE A 99 -5.41 0.49 -4.07
N GLY A 100 -4.51 1.30 -4.59
CA GLY A 100 -4.80 2.15 -5.71
C GLY A 100 -3.55 2.63 -6.43
N TRP A 101 -3.74 3.35 -7.50
CA TRP A 101 -2.66 3.95 -8.26
C TRP A 101 -2.55 5.43 -7.97
N ILE A 102 -1.34 5.88 -7.66
CA ILE A 102 -0.95 7.28 -7.56
C ILE A 102 0.30 7.52 -8.42
N LEU A 103 0.75 8.75 -8.53
CA LEU A 103 2.03 9.05 -9.15
C LEU A 103 3.17 8.89 -8.13
N LYS A 104 4.37 8.54 -8.60
CA LYS A 104 5.56 8.48 -7.73
C LYS A 104 5.89 9.82 -7.08
N CYS A 105 5.65 10.93 -7.78
CA CYS A 105 5.84 12.25 -7.18
C CYS A 105 4.83 12.54 -6.06
N GLU A 106 3.63 11.97 -6.13
CA GLU A 106 2.65 12.05 -5.05
C GLU A 106 3.05 11.16 -3.86
N ASP A 107 3.52 9.93 -4.15
CA ASP A 107 4.02 9.02 -3.11
C ASP A 107 5.13 9.65 -2.26
N SER A 108 6.00 10.42 -2.86
CA SER A 108 7.09 11.12 -2.14
C SER A 108 6.59 12.13 -1.10
N LYS A 109 5.36 12.62 -1.22
CA LYS A 109 4.73 13.58 -0.29
C LYS A 109 3.98 12.89 0.86
N LEU A 110 3.73 11.59 0.77
CA LEU A 110 2.94 10.85 1.74
C LEU A 110 3.77 10.42 2.95
N GLN A 111 3.14 10.47 4.12
CA GLN A 111 3.65 9.80 5.31
C GLN A 111 3.60 8.28 5.09
N LYS A 112 4.73 7.60 5.27
CA LYS A 112 4.89 6.18 4.93
C LYS A 112 4.39 5.23 6.03
N THR A 113 4.40 5.67 7.28
CA THR A 113 4.05 4.86 8.45
C THR A 113 3.36 5.71 9.50
N ASN A 114 2.73 5.06 10.49
CA ASN A 114 2.05 5.72 11.62
C ASN A 114 0.97 6.70 11.17
N ARG A 115 0.23 6.36 10.14
CA ARG A 115 -0.89 7.17 9.66
C ARG A 115 -2.03 7.10 10.68
N ILE A 116 -2.32 8.21 11.34
CA ILE A 116 -3.41 8.30 12.33
C ILE A 116 -4.76 8.22 11.62
N ASN A 117 -4.90 8.95 10.53
CA ASN A 117 -6.08 8.94 9.67
C ASN A 117 -5.62 8.73 8.23
N HIS A 118 -5.98 7.56 7.67
CA HIS A 118 -5.55 7.19 6.32
C HIS A 118 -6.11 8.14 5.25
N ASP A 119 -7.32 8.65 5.42
CA ASP A 119 -7.93 9.60 4.46
C ASP A 119 -7.27 10.98 4.55
N ALA A 120 -7.05 11.48 5.75
CA ALA A 120 -6.43 12.79 5.97
C ALA A 120 -5.01 12.89 5.40
N THR A 121 -4.27 11.79 5.37
CA THR A 121 -2.90 11.75 4.83
C THR A 121 -2.84 12.23 3.36
N TYR A 122 -3.83 11.85 2.55
CA TYR A 122 -3.88 12.27 1.15
C TYR A 122 -4.29 13.74 1.00
N LEU A 123 -5.25 14.19 1.80
CA LEU A 123 -5.66 15.61 1.81
C LEU A 123 -4.52 16.54 2.22
N GLU A 124 -3.75 16.17 3.23
CA GLU A 124 -2.57 16.93 3.69
C GLU A 124 -1.48 17.00 2.61
N ALA A 125 -1.37 15.98 1.76
CA ALA A 125 -0.43 15.93 0.64
C ALA A 125 -0.99 16.56 -0.64
N ASP A 126 -2.22 17.13 -0.61
CA ASP A 126 -2.93 17.68 -1.76
C ASP A 126 -3.14 16.63 -2.87
N ILE A 127 -3.53 15.42 -2.47
CA ILE A 127 -3.82 14.30 -3.37
C ILE A 127 -5.31 13.99 -3.32
N ASN A 128 -6.00 14.21 -4.41
CA ASN A 128 -7.41 13.87 -4.55
C ASN A 128 -7.55 12.44 -5.09
N LEU A 129 -8.33 11.61 -4.40
CA LEU A 129 -8.59 10.23 -4.77
C LEU A 129 -9.95 10.07 -5.45
N ILE A 130 -9.97 9.28 -6.52
CA ILE A 130 -11.18 8.82 -7.21
C ILE A 130 -11.37 7.35 -6.86
N PHE A 131 -12.52 7.01 -6.30
CA PHE A 131 -12.85 5.64 -5.93
C PHE A 131 -13.60 4.91 -7.04
N ARG A 132 -13.41 3.60 -7.13
CA ARG A 132 -14.17 2.73 -8.02
C ARG A 132 -15.66 2.78 -7.61
N GLN A 133 -16.51 3.03 -8.57
CA GLN A 133 -17.96 2.92 -8.41
C GLN A 133 -18.44 1.48 -8.49
#